data_866d6ef52b7353844516d14769addd28
#
_entry.id   866d6ef52b7353844516d14769addd28
#
_cell.length_a   1.000
_cell.length_b   1.000
_cell.length_c   1.000
_cell.angle_alpha   90.00
_cell.angle_beta   90.00
_cell.angle_gamma   90.00
#
_symmetry.space_group_name_H-M   'P 1'
#
loop_
_entity.id
_entity.type
_entity.pdbx_description
1 polymer ?
#
loop_
_entity_poly.entity_id
_entity_poly.type
_entity_poly.pdbx_seq_one_letter_code
_entity_poly.pdbx_strand_id
1 'polypeptide(L)'
;MGFIFVLIVGLLAGTISGIVGTGSSIMLMPVLVYQYGPKEAVPIMAVAAVMANFSRILAWWREVNWRACLAYSVTGIPAAALGARTLLALPSHAVDIAIGLFLIAMVPVRHWLARHQLKARLWHLAVGGAVIGYLTGVVVSTGPLSVPLFLFYGLNKGAFLATEAASSLGLFLSKSVTFERFGALTPDVALKGLIAGSSLMFGAFIAKRFVLRLEPEVFRLLMDGIMLAAGLTLLWTAFS
;
A
#
# COMPACT_ATOMS: atom_id res chain seq x y z
N MET A 1 17.24 -11.93 -15.03
CA MET A 1 15.87 -11.76 -15.60
C MET A 1 14.85 -11.23 -14.58
N GLY A 2 14.91 -11.62 -13.31
CA GLY A 2 13.92 -11.18 -12.29
C GLY A 2 13.79 -9.68 -12.08
N PHE A 3 14.89 -8.92 -12.09
CA PHE A 3 14.85 -7.46 -11.91
C PHE A 3 14.09 -6.73 -13.01
N ILE A 4 14.26 -7.14 -14.27
CA ILE A 4 13.55 -6.52 -15.40
C ILE A 4 12.04 -6.73 -15.25
N PHE A 5 11.64 -7.91 -14.82
CA PHE A 5 10.23 -8.22 -14.58
C PHE A 5 9.65 -7.36 -13.45
N VAL A 6 10.38 -7.20 -12.34
CA VAL A 6 9.99 -6.29 -11.23
C VAL A 6 9.83 -4.86 -11.72
N LEU A 7 10.75 -4.36 -12.57
CA LEU A 7 10.68 -3.00 -13.11
C LEU A 7 9.49 -2.80 -14.04
N ILE A 8 9.19 -3.75 -14.92
CA ILE A 8 8.03 -3.67 -15.83
C ILE A 8 6.72 -3.69 -15.04
N VAL A 9 6.58 -4.64 -14.12
CA VAL A 9 5.39 -4.72 -13.26
C VAL A 9 5.29 -3.48 -12.35
N GLY A 10 6.42 -2.99 -11.83
CA GLY A 10 6.47 -1.76 -11.05
C GLY A 10 6.02 -0.54 -11.84
N LEU A 11 6.44 -0.39 -13.09
CA LEU A 11 6.01 0.70 -13.97
C LEU A 11 4.49 0.65 -14.23
N LEU A 12 3.96 -0.52 -14.55
CA LEU A 12 2.52 -0.72 -14.74
C LEU A 12 1.74 -0.46 -13.45
N ALA A 13 2.20 -1.04 -12.33
CA ALA A 13 1.59 -0.85 -11.02
C ALA A 13 1.62 0.61 -10.55
N GLY A 14 2.74 1.31 -10.81
CA GLY A 14 2.88 2.74 -10.53
C GLY A 14 1.93 3.58 -11.36
N THR A 15 1.79 3.28 -12.65
CA THR A 15 0.86 3.96 -13.55
C THR A 15 -0.58 3.80 -13.07
N ILE A 16 -1.01 2.59 -12.76
CA ILE A 16 -2.35 2.31 -12.27
C ILE A 16 -2.59 2.97 -10.90
N SER A 17 -1.63 2.86 -9.98
CA SER A 17 -1.71 3.48 -8.66
C SER A 17 -1.74 5.01 -8.71
N GLY A 18 -1.05 5.63 -9.66
CA GLY A 18 -1.08 7.08 -9.88
C GLY A 18 -2.45 7.59 -10.32
N ILE A 19 -3.27 6.72 -10.95
CA ILE A 19 -4.63 7.02 -11.37
C ILE A 19 -5.63 6.89 -10.21
N VAL A 20 -5.52 5.81 -9.45
CA VAL A 20 -6.53 5.35 -8.49
C VAL A 20 -6.19 5.72 -7.05
N GLY A 21 -4.94 6.11 -6.81
CA GLY A 21 -4.43 6.42 -5.48
C GLY A 21 -3.94 5.21 -4.68
N THR A 22 -4.19 3.98 -5.16
CA THR A 22 -3.77 2.74 -4.50
C THR A 22 -3.57 1.62 -5.51
N GLY A 23 -3.02 0.48 -5.05
CA GLY A 23 -2.91 -0.74 -5.86
C GLY A 23 -1.49 -1.10 -6.29
N SER A 24 -0.52 -0.17 -6.26
CA SER A 24 0.87 -0.49 -6.62
C SER A 24 1.43 -1.62 -5.76
N SER A 25 1.18 -1.57 -4.45
CA SER A 25 1.64 -2.60 -3.53
C SER A 25 0.95 -3.95 -3.76
N ILE A 26 -0.35 -3.92 -4.09
CA ILE A 26 -1.12 -5.15 -4.35
C ILE A 26 -0.59 -5.86 -5.61
N MET A 27 -0.28 -5.09 -6.66
CA MET A 27 0.23 -5.64 -7.92
C MET A 27 1.68 -6.10 -7.82
N LEU A 28 2.53 -5.33 -7.14
CA LEU A 28 3.96 -5.61 -7.09
C LEU A 28 4.31 -6.67 -6.04
N MET A 29 3.53 -6.77 -4.95
CA MET A 29 3.82 -7.68 -3.85
C MET A 29 3.93 -9.17 -4.25
N PRO A 30 3.01 -9.74 -5.06
CA PRO A 30 3.14 -11.13 -5.50
C PRO A 30 4.45 -11.39 -6.26
N VAL A 31 4.88 -10.42 -7.07
CA VAL A 31 6.13 -10.50 -7.82
C VAL A 31 7.34 -10.47 -6.89
N LEU A 32 7.31 -9.57 -5.88
CA LEU A 32 8.38 -9.48 -4.89
C LEU A 32 8.46 -10.75 -4.01
N VAL A 33 7.30 -11.27 -3.60
CA VAL A 33 7.25 -12.54 -2.82
C VAL A 33 7.81 -13.70 -3.63
N TYR A 34 7.40 -13.84 -4.88
CA TYR A 34 7.91 -14.89 -5.77
C TYR A 34 9.42 -14.77 -5.98
N GLN A 35 9.96 -13.56 -6.11
CA GLN A 35 11.36 -13.31 -6.43
C GLN A 35 12.28 -13.35 -5.21
N TYR A 36 11.82 -12.88 -4.04
CA TYR A 36 12.66 -12.65 -2.86
C TYR A 36 12.15 -13.34 -1.59
N GLY A 37 11.00 -13.99 -1.67
CA GLY A 37 10.31 -14.55 -0.50
C GLY A 37 9.58 -13.48 0.34
N PRO A 38 8.63 -13.90 1.20
CA PRO A 38 7.74 -12.97 1.93
C PRO A 38 8.50 -12.07 2.92
N LYS A 39 9.55 -12.57 3.57
CA LYS A 39 10.30 -11.81 4.57
C LYS A 39 11.10 -10.64 4.00
N GLU A 40 11.66 -10.77 2.79
CA GLU A 40 12.36 -9.68 2.12
C GLU A 40 11.40 -8.79 1.31
N ALA A 41 10.36 -9.38 0.71
CA ALA A 41 9.41 -8.65 -0.11
C ALA A 41 8.71 -7.51 0.65
N VAL A 42 8.41 -7.71 1.94
CA VAL A 42 7.72 -6.70 2.75
C VAL A 42 8.59 -5.46 3.03
N PRO A 43 9.86 -5.58 3.48
CA PRO A 43 10.77 -4.44 3.60
C PRO A 43 11.05 -3.75 2.25
N ILE A 44 11.29 -4.51 1.17
CA ILE A 44 11.46 -3.97 -0.19
C ILE A 44 10.25 -3.10 -0.58
N MET A 45 9.04 -3.62 -0.38
CA MET A 45 7.82 -2.89 -0.71
C MET A 45 7.61 -1.67 0.18
N ALA A 46 8.05 -1.69 1.45
CA ALA A 46 7.95 -0.53 2.33
C ALA A 46 8.77 0.65 1.78
N VAL A 47 10.01 0.41 1.34
CA VAL A 47 10.85 1.44 0.71
C VAL A 47 10.25 1.90 -0.62
N ALA A 48 9.81 0.97 -1.46
CA ALA A 48 9.19 1.29 -2.74
C ALA A 48 7.91 2.14 -2.57
N ALA A 49 7.11 1.85 -1.53
CA ALA A 49 5.91 2.62 -1.21
C ALA A 49 6.22 4.04 -0.72
N VAL A 50 7.34 4.26 -0.01
CA VAL A 50 7.81 5.61 0.34
C VAL A 50 8.00 6.45 -0.92
N MET A 51 8.69 5.91 -1.94
CA MET A 51 8.92 6.62 -3.20
C MET A 51 7.62 6.85 -3.99
N ALA A 52 6.75 5.85 -4.06
CA ALA A 52 5.47 5.96 -4.75
C ALA A 52 4.55 7.02 -4.11
N ASN A 53 4.50 7.07 -2.77
CA ASN A 53 3.74 8.10 -2.05
C ASN A 53 4.34 9.49 -2.24
N PHE A 54 5.67 9.59 -2.17
CA PHE A 54 6.37 10.86 -2.39
C PHE A 54 6.07 11.44 -3.77
N SER A 55 6.05 10.62 -4.83
CA SER A 55 5.71 11.08 -6.18
C SER A 55 4.27 11.61 -6.29
N ARG A 56 3.31 10.98 -5.61
CA ARG A 56 1.91 11.45 -5.57
C ARG A 56 1.78 12.77 -4.80
N ILE A 57 2.52 12.93 -3.69
CA ILE A 57 2.57 14.21 -2.97
C ILE A 57 3.11 15.31 -3.87
N LEU A 58 4.23 15.08 -4.56
CA LEU A 58 4.81 16.06 -5.48
C LEU A 58 3.84 16.47 -6.59
N ALA A 59 3.04 15.52 -7.09
CA ALA A 59 2.05 15.79 -8.12
C ALA A 59 0.91 16.71 -7.66
N TRP A 60 0.50 16.62 -6.38
CA TRP A 60 -0.71 17.25 -5.84
C TRP A 60 -0.48 17.95 -4.49
N TRP A 61 0.74 18.41 -4.18
CA TRP A 61 1.15 18.88 -2.87
C TRP A 61 0.31 20.05 -2.32
N ARG A 62 -0.22 20.90 -3.19
CA ARG A 62 -1.06 22.05 -2.83
C ARG A 62 -2.47 21.66 -2.35
N GLU A 63 -2.88 20.43 -2.62
CA GLU A 63 -4.20 19.92 -2.29
C GLU A 63 -4.21 19.07 -1.02
N VAL A 64 -3.08 18.93 -0.31
CA VAL A 64 -3.01 18.16 0.93
C VAL A 64 -3.89 18.77 2.02
N ASN A 65 -4.84 18.00 2.52
CA ASN A 65 -5.59 18.37 3.72
C ASN A 65 -4.81 17.96 4.97
N TRP A 66 -4.01 18.88 5.48
CA TRP A 66 -3.13 18.63 6.62
C TRP A 66 -3.87 18.24 7.90
N ARG A 67 -5.11 18.72 8.10
CA ARG A 67 -5.93 18.31 9.26
C ARG A 67 -6.27 16.83 9.22
N ALA A 68 -6.72 16.34 8.08
CA ALA A 68 -7.03 14.93 7.86
C ALA A 68 -5.75 14.07 7.93
N CYS A 69 -4.67 14.52 7.30
CA CYS A 69 -3.36 13.88 7.33
C CYS A 69 -2.85 13.72 8.76
N LEU A 70 -2.82 14.77 9.55
CA LEU A 70 -2.36 14.74 10.94
C LEU A 70 -3.22 13.85 11.83
N ALA A 71 -4.57 13.96 11.72
CA ALA A 71 -5.46 13.12 12.51
C ALA A 71 -5.23 11.63 12.28
N TYR A 72 -5.02 11.23 11.01
CA TYR A 72 -4.73 9.85 10.66
C TYR A 72 -3.31 9.43 11.08
N SER A 73 -2.31 10.28 10.85
CA SER A 73 -0.90 9.95 11.02
C SER A 73 -0.47 9.88 12.49
N VAL A 74 -1.02 10.70 13.37
CA VAL A 74 -0.67 10.71 14.79
C VAL A 74 -0.87 9.36 15.46
N THR A 75 -1.93 8.67 15.12
CA THR A 75 -2.22 7.32 15.61
C THR A 75 -1.65 6.23 14.69
N GLY A 76 -1.65 6.48 13.38
CA GLY A 76 -1.23 5.53 12.38
C GLY A 76 0.27 5.24 12.39
N ILE A 77 1.12 6.25 12.57
CA ILE A 77 2.58 6.11 12.58
C ILE A 77 3.05 5.16 13.70
N PRO A 78 2.69 5.36 14.99
CA PRO A 78 3.09 4.43 16.04
C PRO A 78 2.45 3.04 15.86
N ALA A 79 1.22 2.98 15.39
CA ALA A 79 0.55 1.71 15.11
C ALA A 79 1.25 0.92 13.99
N ALA A 80 1.75 1.60 12.94
CA ALA A 80 2.51 0.97 11.86
C ALA A 80 3.85 0.40 12.37
N ALA A 81 4.53 1.09 13.27
CA ALA A 81 5.74 0.57 13.92
C ALA A 81 5.45 -0.69 14.74
N LEU A 82 4.35 -0.70 15.50
CA LEU A 82 3.91 -1.88 16.27
C LEU A 82 3.58 -3.04 15.34
N GLY A 83 2.83 -2.80 14.26
CA GLY A 83 2.52 -3.81 13.27
C GLY A 83 3.77 -4.39 12.58
N ALA A 84 4.74 -3.53 12.24
CA ALA A 84 6.00 -3.97 11.66
C ALA A 84 6.82 -4.85 12.63
N ARG A 85 6.81 -4.54 13.94
CA ARG A 85 7.40 -5.41 14.96
C ARG A 85 6.69 -6.75 15.05
N THR A 86 5.37 -6.75 15.02
CA THR A 86 4.58 -7.99 15.01
C THR A 86 4.94 -8.85 13.81
N LEU A 87 5.03 -8.26 12.61
CA LEU A 87 5.43 -8.97 11.39
C LEU A 87 6.79 -9.67 11.55
N LEU A 88 7.79 -8.95 12.09
CA LEU A 88 9.14 -9.49 12.28
C LEU A 88 9.21 -10.62 13.31
N ALA A 89 8.29 -10.64 14.26
CA ALA A 89 8.20 -11.71 15.26
C ALA A 89 7.51 -12.98 14.74
N LEU A 90 6.77 -12.87 13.60
CA LEU A 90 6.06 -14.00 13.02
C LEU A 90 6.98 -14.89 12.18
N PRO A 91 6.79 -16.23 12.18
CA PRO A 91 7.44 -17.11 11.22
C PRO A 91 6.93 -16.85 9.79
N SER A 92 7.74 -17.19 8.77
CA SER A 92 7.39 -16.90 7.35
C SER A 92 6.02 -17.45 6.96
N HIS A 93 5.72 -18.68 7.36
CA HIS A 93 4.44 -19.33 7.13
C HIS A 93 3.24 -18.50 7.68
N ALA A 94 3.35 -17.95 8.89
CA ALA A 94 2.30 -17.12 9.47
C ALA A 94 2.16 -15.77 8.73
N VAL A 95 3.26 -15.25 8.18
CA VAL A 95 3.24 -14.04 7.33
C VAL A 95 2.50 -14.30 6.04
N ASP A 96 2.76 -15.43 5.37
CA ASP A 96 2.07 -15.81 4.13
C ASP A 96 0.57 -15.97 4.36
N ILE A 97 0.18 -16.67 5.44
CA ILE A 97 -1.23 -16.83 5.83
C ILE A 97 -1.86 -15.46 6.12
N ALA A 98 -1.21 -14.62 6.92
CA ALA A 98 -1.76 -13.31 7.29
C ALA A 98 -1.98 -12.42 6.07
N ILE A 99 -1.00 -12.34 5.17
CA ILE A 99 -1.11 -11.54 3.93
C ILE A 99 -2.15 -12.15 2.99
N GLY A 100 -2.14 -13.47 2.81
CA GLY A 100 -3.07 -14.19 1.94
C GLY A 100 -4.51 -13.99 2.37
N LEU A 101 -4.82 -14.24 3.65
CA LEU A 101 -6.15 -14.02 4.22
C LEU A 101 -6.58 -12.55 4.14
N PHE A 102 -5.66 -11.63 4.42
CA PHE A 102 -5.95 -10.20 4.32
C PHE A 102 -6.35 -9.81 2.88
N LEU A 103 -5.60 -10.24 1.87
CA LEU A 103 -5.90 -9.93 0.47
C LEU A 103 -7.27 -10.48 0.05
N ILE A 104 -7.60 -11.72 0.42
CA ILE A 104 -8.89 -12.34 0.10
C ILE A 104 -10.02 -11.61 0.83
N ALA A 105 -9.86 -11.32 2.14
CA ALA A 105 -10.86 -10.64 2.94
C ALA A 105 -11.12 -9.20 2.45
N MET A 106 -10.12 -8.54 1.88
CA MET A 106 -10.27 -7.17 1.36
C MET A 106 -11.21 -7.08 0.17
N VAL A 107 -11.40 -8.14 -0.62
CA VAL A 107 -12.32 -8.13 -1.75
C VAL A 107 -13.77 -7.87 -1.29
N PRO A 108 -14.38 -8.68 -0.42
CA PRO A 108 -15.74 -8.41 0.06
C PRO A 108 -15.82 -7.13 0.91
N VAL A 109 -14.81 -6.84 1.74
CA VAL A 109 -14.80 -5.65 2.59
C VAL A 109 -14.87 -4.36 1.78
N ARG A 110 -14.05 -4.23 0.73
CA ARG A 110 -14.08 -3.01 -0.11
C ARG A 110 -15.37 -2.86 -0.91
N HIS A 111 -16.00 -3.98 -1.34
CA HIS A 111 -17.33 -3.93 -2.00
C HIS A 111 -18.42 -3.51 -1.02
N TRP A 112 -18.36 -4.02 0.20
CA TRP A 112 -19.27 -3.59 1.26
C TRP A 112 -19.11 -2.11 1.58
N LEU A 113 -17.88 -1.63 1.76
CA LEU A 113 -17.59 -0.21 1.99
C LEU A 113 -18.06 0.67 0.83
N ALA A 114 -17.87 0.25 -0.42
CA ALA A 114 -18.28 1.01 -1.60
C ALA A 114 -19.81 1.17 -1.72
N ARG A 115 -20.58 0.22 -1.16
CA ARG A 115 -22.05 0.27 -1.17
C ARG A 115 -22.63 1.21 -0.11
N HIS A 116 -21.87 1.48 0.97
CA HIS A 116 -22.34 2.30 2.08
C HIS A 116 -21.76 3.71 1.97
N GLN A 117 -22.63 4.71 1.79
CA GLN A 117 -22.24 6.11 1.79
C GLN A 117 -22.06 6.61 3.23
N LEU A 118 -21.01 6.17 3.89
CA LEU A 118 -20.71 6.57 5.26
C LEU A 118 -20.12 7.99 5.27
N LYS A 119 -20.42 8.76 6.33
CA LYS A 119 -19.78 10.07 6.56
C LYS A 119 -18.77 9.94 7.69
N ALA A 120 -17.49 10.12 7.36
CA ALA A 120 -16.44 10.13 8.35
C ALA A 120 -16.21 11.53 8.92
N ARG A 121 -15.89 11.60 10.22
CA ARG A 121 -15.44 12.81 10.92
C ARG A 121 -13.94 12.67 11.23
N LEU A 122 -13.31 13.73 11.71
CA LEU A 122 -11.88 13.75 11.97
C LEU A 122 -11.44 12.64 12.96
N TRP A 123 -12.24 12.35 14.00
CA TRP A 123 -11.93 11.29 14.94
C TRP A 123 -11.99 9.87 14.31
N HIS A 124 -12.83 9.66 13.28
CA HIS A 124 -12.83 8.39 12.54
C HIS A 124 -11.52 8.20 11.78
N LEU A 125 -10.90 9.30 11.30
CA LEU A 125 -9.57 9.24 10.69
C LEU A 125 -8.51 8.85 11.71
N ALA A 126 -8.59 9.34 12.95
CA ALA A 126 -7.67 8.96 14.01
C ALA A 126 -7.82 7.47 14.39
N VAL A 127 -9.05 6.99 14.59
CA VAL A 127 -9.30 5.56 14.87
C VAL A 127 -8.89 4.69 13.68
N GLY A 128 -9.28 5.09 12.47
CA GLY A 128 -8.87 4.42 11.24
C GLY A 128 -7.36 4.41 11.05
N GLY A 129 -6.69 5.51 11.39
CA GLY A 129 -5.23 5.61 11.40
C GLY A 129 -4.59 4.55 12.30
N ALA A 130 -5.08 4.36 13.52
CA ALA A 130 -4.57 3.34 14.44
C ALA A 130 -4.76 1.92 13.87
N VAL A 131 -5.96 1.58 13.42
CA VAL A 131 -6.28 0.24 12.90
C VAL A 131 -5.57 -0.03 11.59
N ILE A 132 -5.71 0.89 10.62
CA ILE A 132 -5.12 0.74 9.29
C ILE A 132 -3.59 0.85 9.38
N GLY A 133 -3.06 1.70 10.26
CA GLY A 133 -1.62 1.82 10.52
C GLY A 133 -1.04 0.50 11.01
N TYR A 134 -1.64 -0.13 12.02
CA TYR A 134 -1.21 -1.44 12.50
C TYR A 134 -1.26 -2.50 11.40
N LEU A 135 -2.36 -2.58 10.67
CA LEU A 135 -2.48 -3.48 9.52
C LEU A 135 -1.44 -3.18 8.44
N THR A 136 -1.14 -1.91 8.14
CA THR A 136 -0.07 -1.53 7.22
C THR A 136 1.30 -2.04 7.69
N GLY A 137 1.51 -2.05 9.00
CA GLY A 137 2.72 -2.64 9.60
C GLY A 137 2.82 -4.15 9.38
N VAL A 138 1.74 -4.88 9.65
CA VAL A 138 1.68 -6.35 9.54
C VAL A 138 1.60 -6.80 8.09
N VAL A 139 0.72 -6.18 7.28
CA VAL A 139 0.54 -6.51 5.87
C VAL A 139 1.14 -5.43 4.98
N VAL A 140 1.11 -5.62 3.67
CA VAL A 140 1.86 -4.77 2.74
C VAL A 140 1.05 -3.61 2.21
N SER A 141 -0.25 -3.76 2.09
CA SER A 141 -1.11 -2.73 1.49
C SER A 141 -2.48 -2.69 2.13
N THR A 142 -2.79 -1.55 2.70
CA THR A 142 -4.08 -1.25 3.30
C THR A 142 -4.85 -0.17 2.53
N GLY A 143 -4.42 0.14 1.31
CA GLY A 143 -5.10 1.07 0.41
C GLY A 143 -6.60 0.79 0.25
N PRO A 144 -7.06 -0.46 0.12
CA PRO A 144 -8.48 -0.78 0.08
C PRO A 144 -9.29 -0.31 1.29
N LEU A 145 -8.65 -0.08 2.43
CA LEU A 145 -9.26 0.45 3.65
C LEU A 145 -9.07 1.96 3.80
N SER A 146 -7.86 2.49 3.51
CA SER A 146 -7.57 3.91 3.63
C SER A 146 -8.37 4.74 2.63
N VAL A 147 -8.47 4.27 1.38
CA VAL A 147 -9.20 4.97 0.31
C VAL A 147 -10.66 5.28 0.68
N PRO A 148 -11.51 4.31 1.04
CA PRO A 148 -12.88 4.61 1.45
C PRO A 148 -12.95 5.57 2.64
N LEU A 149 -12.06 5.43 3.61
CA LEU A 149 -12.05 6.26 4.81
C LEU A 149 -11.86 7.75 4.48
N PHE A 150 -10.88 8.07 3.61
CA PHE A 150 -10.64 9.44 3.18
C PHE A 150 -11.75 9.98 2.27
N LEU A 151 -12.33 9.13 1.41
CA LEU A 151 -13.49 9.50 0.58
C LEU A 151 -14.73 9.78 1.44
N PHE A 152 -14.99 8.98 2.48
CA PHE A 152 -16.08 9.20 3.44
C PHE A 152 -15.89 10.48 4.28
N TYR A 153 -14.65 10.92 4.47
CA TYR A 153 -14.35 12.21 5.09
C TYR A 153 -14.67 13.39 4.14
N GLY A 154 -14.91 13.11 2.87
CA GLY A 154 -15.31 14.11 1.86
C GLY A 154 -14.17 14.61 0.99
N LEU A 155 -12.99 13.96 1.02
CA LEU A 155 -11.91 14.26 0.10
C LEU A 155 -12.16 13.59 -1.25
N ASN A 156 -11.86 14.31 -2.34
CA ASN A 156 -12.00 13.80 -3.70
C ASN A 156 -10.86 14.30 -4.58
N LYS A 157 -10.65 13.62 -5.71
CA LYS A 157 -9.63 13.94 -6.73
C LYS A 157 -8.24 14.17 -6.12
N GLY A 158 -7.59 15.28 -6.46
CA GLY A 158 -6.24 15.59 -6.01
C GLY A 158 -6.11 15.72 -4.50
N ALA A 159 -7.10 16.30 -3.81
CA ALA A 159 -7.09 16.41 -2.35
C ALA A 159 -7.09 15.04 -1.66
N PHE A 160 -7.84 14.08 -2.18
CA PHE A 160 -7.81 12.69 -1.73
C PHE A 160 -6.44 12.06 -1.99
N LEU A 161 -5.95 12.12 -3.24
CA LEU A 161 -4.67 11.50 -3.63
C LEU A 161 -3.48 12.02 -2.83
N ALA A 162 -3.42 13.34 -2.64
CA ALA A 162 -2.34 13.99 -1.89
C ALA A 162 -2.40 13.69 -0.39
N THR A 163 -3.59 13.74 0.20
CA THR A 163 -3.76 13.54 1.65
C THR A 163 -3.54 12.08 2.03
N GLU A 164 -4.07 11.14 1.24
CA GLU A 164 -3.83 9.72 1.44
C GLU A 164 -2.34 9.40 1.29
N ALA A 165 -1.68 9.91 0.25
CA ALA A 165 -0.26 9.69 0.04
C ALA A 165 0.61 10.30 1.15
N ALA A 166 0.30 11.51 1.63
CA ALA A 166 1.02 12.15 2.74
C ALA A 166 0.86 11.36 4.05
N SER A 167 -0.34 10.88 4.33
CA SER A 167 -0.63 10.05 5.50
C SER A 167 0.10 8.70 5.42
N SER A 168 -0.01 8.03 4.28
CA SER A 168 0.65 6.74 4.03
C SER A 168 2.17 6.85 4.02
N LEU A 169 2.74 7.96 3.56
CA LEU A 169 4.18 8.21 3.62
C LEU A 169 4.70 8.10 5.05
N GLY A 170 4.03 8.73 6.00
CA GLY A 170 4.39 8.65 7.43
C GLY A 170 4.38 7.22 7.96
N LEU A 171 3.37 6.43 7.60
CA LEU A 171 3.24 5.03 7.99
C LEU A 171 4.38 4.16 7.40
N PHE A 172 4.66 4.32 6.11
CA PHE A 172 5.71 3.55 5.44
C PHE A 172 7.12 3.95 5.88
N LEU A 173 7.36 5.23 6.19
CA LEU A 173 8.61 5.68 6.82
C LEU A 173 8.78 5.04 8.20
N SER A 174 7.76 5.06 9.05
CA SER A 174 7.77 4.43 10.37
C SER A 174 8.06 2.92 10.27
N LYS A 175 7.41 2.25 9.33
CA LYS A 175 7.63 0.83 9.03
C LYS A 175 9.07 0.57 8.57
N SER A 176 9.60 1.36 7.64
CA SER A 176 10.98 1.22 7.12
C SER A 176 12.02 1.43 8.22
N VAL A 177 11.86 2.47 9.05
CA VAL A 177 12.72 2.71 10.23
C VAL A 177 12.65 1.55 11.22
N THR A 178 11.47 0.96 11.42
CA THR A 178 11.32 -0.22 12.27
C THR A 178 12.08 -1.41 11.69
N PHE A 179 11.96 -1.67 10.39
CA PHE A 179 12.69 -2.75 9.73
C PHE A 179 14.22 -2.55 9.77
N GLU A 180 14.69 -1.31 9.62
CA GLU A 180 16.11 -0.98 9.76
C GLU A 180 16.61 -1.27 11.18
N ARG A 181 15.90 -0.78 12.21
CA ARG A 181 16.26 -0.98 13.62
C ARG A 181 16.32 -2.46 14.04
N PHE A 182 15.53 -3.30 13.42
CA PHE A 182 15.52 -4.75 13.68
C PHE A 182 16.33 -5.58 12.67
N GLY A 183 17.13 -4.93 11.81
CA GLY A 183 18.03 -5.58 10.86
C GLY A 183 17.34 -6.25 9.65
N ALA A 184 16.05 -6.03 9.45
CA ALA A 184 15.32 -6.56 8.30
C ALA A 184 15.50 -5.70 7.02
N LEU A 185 15.87 -4.42 7.16
CA LEU A 185 16.18 -3.53 6.06
C LEU A 185 17.70 -3.42 5.90
N THR A 186 18.31 -4.42 5.28
CA THR A 186 19.73 -4.40 4.93
C THR A 186 19.98 -3.43 3.75
N PRO A 187 21.23 -2.97 3.50
CA PRO A 187 21.55 -2.13 2.34
C PRO A 187 21.13 -2.75 1.00
N ASP A 188 21.25 -4.07 0.84
CA ASP A 188 20.80 -4.78 -0.35
C ASP A 188 19.27 -4.72 -0.52
N VAL A 189 18.53 -4.98 0.56
CA VAL A 189 17.06 -4.89 0.59
C VAL A 189 16.59 -3.45 0.31
N ALA A 190 17.29 -2.46 0.89
CA ALA A 190 17.01 -1.05 0.63
C ALA A 190 17.24 -0.68 -0.84
N LEU A 191 18.33 -1.16 -1.45
CA LEU A 191 18.64 -0.94 -2.86
C LEU A 191 17.57 -1.57 -3.76
N LYS A 192 17.16 -2.81 -3.49
CA LYS A 192 16.04 -3.47 -4.20
C LYS A 192 14.74 -2.63 -4.09
N GLY A 193 14.47 -2.10 -2.90
CA GLY A 193 13.33 -1.22 -2.64
C GLY A 193 13.40 0.11 -3.41
N LEU A 194 14.58 0.72 -3.51
CA LEU A 194 14.79 1.94 -4.29
C LEU A 194 14.61 1.69 -5.79
N ILE A 195 15.11 0.57 -6.30
CA ILE A 195 14.96 0.19 -7.71
C ILE A 195 13.47 -0.06 -8.03
N ALA A 196 12.77 -0.85 -7.22
CA ALA A 196 11.34 -1.08 -7.38
C ALA A 196 10.53 0.22 -7.22
N GLY A 197 10.90 1.06 -6.25
CA GLY A 197 10.28 2.36 -5.98
C GLY A 197 10.45 3.35 -7.11
N SER A 198 11.62 3.37 -7.77
CA SER A 198 11.85 4.24 -8.93
C SER A 198 10.90 3.89 -10.08
N SER A 199 10.68 2.61 -10.38
CA SER A 199 9.74 2.19 -11.40
C SER A 199 8.28 2.57 -11.07
N LEU A 200 7.87 2.44 -9.80
CA LEU A 200 6.57 2.92 -9.32
C LEU A 200 6.43 4.44 -9.48
N MET A 201 7.47 5.18 -9.14
CA MET A 201 7.50 6.64 -9.23
C MET A 201 7.37 7.11 -10.68
N PHE A 202 8.15 6.53 -11.61
CA PHE A 202 8.02 6.83 -13.04
C PHE A 202 6.64 6.48 -13.58
N GLY A 203 6.07 5.32 -13.20
CA GLY A 203 4.72 4.94 -13.53
C GLY A 203 3.68 5.97 -13.07
N ALA A 204 3.79 6.45 -11.84
CA ALA A 204 2.88 7.45 -11.30
C ALA A 204 2.94 8.81 -12.05
N PHE A 205 4.12 9.21 -12.53
CA PHE A 205 4.24 10.41 -13.38
C PHE A 205 3.63 10.21 -14.78
N ILE A 206 3.79 9.02 -15.37
CA ILE A 206 3.15 8.66 -16.64
C ILE A 206 1.62 8.68 -16.48
N ALA A 207 1.12 8.15 -15.36
CA ALA A 207 -0.29 8.10 -15.03
C ALA A 207 -0.98 9.46 -15.12
N LYS A 208 -0.32 10.53 -14.69
CA LYS A 208 -0.88 11.89 -14.73
C LYS A 208 -1.32 12.31 -16.14
N ARG A 209 -0.72 11.74 -17.19
CA ARG A 209 -1.06 11.99 -18.60
C ARG A 209 -2.21 11.12 -19.11
N PHE A 210 -2.42 9.95 -18.49
CA PHE A 210 -3.38 8.93 -18.96
C PHE A 210 -4.58 8.71 -18.03
N VAL A 211 -4.63 9.40 -16.89
CA VAL A 211 -5.61 9.26 -15.79
C VAL A 211 -7.09 9.28 -16.22
N LEU A 212 -7.39 9.75 -17.43
CA LEU A 212 -8.75 10.04 -17.86
C LEU A 212 -9.43 8.93 -18.66
N ARG A 213 -8.82 7.75 -18.85
CA ARG A 213 -9.30 6.77 -19.85
C ARG A 213 -9.69 5.39 -19.31
N LEU A 214 -9.37 5.05 -18.06
CA LEU A 214 -9.78 3.75 -17.49
C LEU A 214 -11.12 3.85 -16.80
N GLU A 215 -12.07 3.02 -17.21
CA GLU A 215 -13.35 2.89 -16.53
C GLU A 215 -13.13 2.33 -15.12
N PRO A 216 -13.71 2.97 -14.07
CA PRO A 216 -13.53 2.56 -12.68
C PRO A 216 -13.92 1.10 -12.40
N GLU A 217 -14.87 0.57 -13.16
CA GLU A 217 -15.35 -0.81 -13.00
C GLU A 217 -14.34 -1.85 -13.48
N VAL A 218 -13.72 -1.63 -14.64
CA VAL A 218 -12.66 -2.51 -15.18
C VAL A 218 -11.48 -2.54 -14.22
N PHE A 219 -11.08 -1.38 -13.70
CA PHE A 219 -10.03 -1.30 -12.70
C PHE A 219 -10.37 -2.11 -11.44
N ARG A 220 -11.59 -1.96 -10.93
CA ARG A 220 -12.04 -2.68 -9.73
C ARG A 220 -11.99 -4.19 -9.92
N LEU A 221 -12.45 -4.69 -11.07
CA LEU A 221 -12.42 -6.12 -11.39
C LEU A 221 -11.00 -6.67 -11.51
N LEU A 222 -10.09 -5.92 -12.14
CA LEU A 222 -8.67 -6.28 -12.22
C LEU A 222 -8.03 -6.38 -10.83
N MET A 223 -8.30 -5.41 -9.95
CA MET A 223 -7.79 -5.43 -8.58
C MET A 223 -8.32 -6.62 -7.79
N ASP A 224 -9.60 -6.96 -7.92
CA ASP A 224 -10.18 -8.12 -7.26
C ASP A 224 -9.52 -9.41 -7.74
N GLY A 225 -9.33 -9.56 -9.05
CA GLY A 225 -8.66 -10.73 -9.63
C GLY A 225 -7.22 -10.87 -9.12
N ILE A 226 -6.45 -9.79 -9.09
CA ILE A 226 -5.06 -9.79 -8.58
C ILE A 226 -5.02 -10.12 -7.10
N MET A 227 -5.90 -9.52 -6.29
CA MET A 227 -5.96 -9.77 -4.84
C MET A 227 -6.30 -11.22 -4.53
N LEU A 228 -7.29 -11.80 -5.24
CA LEU A 228 -7.68 -13.20 -5.07
C LEU A 228 -6.55 -14.14 -5.53
N ALA A 229 -5.99 -13.92 -6.70
CA ALA A 229 -4.89 -14.74 -7.21
C ALA A 229 -3.68 -14.71 -6.27
N ALA A 230 -3.25 -13.52 -5.85
CA ALA A 230 -2.13 -13.36 -4.92
C ALA A 230 -2.43 -13.99 -3.55
N GLY A 231 -3.62 -13.76 -3.00
CA GLY A 231 -4.03 -14.33 -1.73
C GLY A 231 -4.08 -15.86 -1.74
N LEU A 232 -4.64 -16.44 -2.80
CA LEU A 232 -4.69 -17.90 -2.97
C LEU A 232 -3.29 -18.51 -3.16
N THR A 233 -2.41 -17.84 -3.94
CA THR A 233 -1.02 -18.30 -4.13
C THR A 233 -0.26 -18.31 -2.80
N LEU A 234 -0.39 -17.23 -2.00
CA LEU A 234 0.25 -17.16 -0.69
C LEU A 234 -0.27 -18.22 0.28
N LEU A 235 -1.57 -18.48 0.29
CA LEU A 235 -2.13 -19.56 1.10
C LEU A 235 -1.63 -20.93 0.61
N TRP A 236 -1.58 -21.14 -0.71
CA TRP A 236 -1.05 -22.38 -1.25
C TRP A 236 0.40 -22.63 -0.81
N THR A 237 1.28 -21.63 -0.96
CA THR A 237 2.70 -21.72 -0.53
C THR A 237 2.86 -21.88 0.98
N ALA A 238 1.91 -21.41 1.77
CA ALA A 238 1.92 -21.58 3.21
C ALA A 238 1.59 -23.01 3.65
N PHE A 239 0.83 -23.77 2.86
CA PHE A 239 0.41 -25.14 3.20
C PHE A 239 1.12 -26.22 2.37
N SER A 240 1.94 -25.85 1.40
CA SER A 240 2.81 -26.76 0.63
C SER A 240 4.21 -26.85 1.22
#